data_f140b774f5de33266fcb734221be989a
#
_entry.id   f140b774f5de33266fcb734221be989a
#
_cell.length_a   1.000
_cell.length_b   1.000
_cell.length_c   1.000
_cell.angle_alpha   90.00
_cell.angle_beta   90.00
_cell.angle_gamma   90.00
#
_symmetry.space_group_name_H-M   'P 1'
#
loop_
_entity.id
_entity.type
_entity.pdbx_description
1 polymer ?
#
loop_
_entity_poly.entity_id
_entity_poly.type
_entity_poly.pdbx_seq_one_letter_code
_entity_poly.pdbx_strand_id
1 'polypeptide(L)'
;MVIKGFFKNVIVGIVAVFMSLTFVHGVQAQQTGLDYQSLNLLPFTGSKQLVLGEFDHLGRATSAHIQLQDKDEPKQKREPRLTYNPVGWHNYKLSYGNKGKKAWLFHRGHLVGYQFSGLSNEGKNLVPLTAWTNSGNYSGTADSNNEGMLYYEKRLDSWLATHPHYWLDYKVTPVYIGDELIPRQVILQYVGIDQEGNLLRINLGSPKESVDAYGITTVTLDNYSKNATIDYVHGTATPSLVPTEPSSQVQPASPPVETQPSQAPQPSQSVEPAQPVQPVEPTELSRQLAPVVYVARNGSADVYWYSLDNMPRNTNFSKVVQMSEEQALSLGKRHTSKE
;
A
#
# COMPACT_ATOMS: atom_id res chain seq x y z
N MET A 1 -105.42 -6.70 -23.05
CA MET A 1 -104.76 -6.13 -21.84
C MET A 1 -103.35 -6.60 -21.82
N VAL A 2 -102.42 -5.67 -22.15
CA VAL A 2 -101.01 -5.95 -22.51
C VAL A 2 -100.13 -5.75 -21.28
N ILE A 3 -99.33 -6.75 -20.89
CA ILE A 3 -98.35 -6.59 -19.86
C ILE A 3 -96.98 -6.72 -20.55
N LYS A 4 -96.22 -5.59 -20.58
CA LYS A 4 -94.85 -5.50 -21.05
C LYS A 4 -93.89 -6.00 -19.98
N GLY A 5 -93.11 -7.05 -20.30
CA GLY A 5 -91.98 -7.49 -19.49
C GLY A 5 -90.69 -6.69 -19.80
N PHE A 6 -90.09 -6.14 -18.76
CA PHE A 6 -88.79 -5.46 -18.86
C PHE A 6 -87.67 -6.48 -18.68
N PHE A 7 -86.82 -6.67 -19.70
CA PHE A 7 -85.56 -7.35 -19.57
C PHE A 7 -84.51 -6.36 -19.11
N LYS A 8 -83.87 -6.58 -17.93
CA LYS A 8 -82.69 -5.87 -17.47
C LYS A 8 -81.47 -6.65 -17.95
N ASN A 9 -80.70 -6.05 -18.86
CA ASN A 9 -79.40 -6.53 -19.21
C ASN A 9 -78.37 -6.17 -18.10
N VAL A 10 -77.81 -7.19 -17.47
CA VAL A 10 -76.64 -7.04 -16.56
C VAL A 10 -75.39 -7.18 -17.41
N ILE A 11 -74.69 -6.08 -17.63
CA ILE A 11 -73.36 -6.10 -18.24
C ILE A 11 -72.35 -6.37 -17.11
N VAL A 12 -71.74 -7.55 -17.13
CA VAL A 12 -70.59 -7.87 -16.25
C VAL A 12 -69.29 -7.32 -16.91
N GLY A 13 -68.86 -6.21 -16.39
CA GLY A 13 -67.54 -5.64 -16.80
C GLY A 13 -66.39 -6.45 -16.19
N ILE A 14 -65.65 -7.16 -17.03
CA ILE A 14 -64.42 -7.80 -16.66
C ILE A 14 -63.33 -6.70 -16.65
N VAL A 15 -62.91 -6.26 -15.47
CA VAL A 15 -61.71 -5.39 -15.30
C VAL A 15 -60.51 -6.28 -15.38
N ALA A 16 -59.84 -6.30 -16.53
CA ALA A 16 -58.50 -6.90 -16.66
C ALA A 16 -57.45 -5.96 -16.04
N VAL A 17 -56.97 -6.31 -14.84
CA VAL A 17 -55.82 -5.64 -14.22
C VAL A 17 -54.56 -6.14 -14.92
N PHE A 18 -54.01 -5.34 -15.83
CA PHE A 18 -52.68 -5.55 -16.35
C PHE A 18 -51.66 -5.16 -15.24
N MET A 19 -51.15 -6.14 -14.50
CA MET A 19 -49.93 -5.98 -13.73
C MET A 19 -48.77 -5.89 -14.72
N SER A 20 -48.31 -4.68 -14.99
CA SER A 20 -47.02 -4.43 -15.65
C SER A 20 -45.91 -4.83 -14.68
N LEU A 21 -45.37 -6.05 -14.83
CA LEU A 21 -44.09 -6.39 -14.25
C LEU A 21 -43.02 -5.54 -14.95
N THR A 22 -42.63 -4.44 -14.31
CA THR A 22 -41.40 -3.77 -14.66
C THR A 22 -40.27 -4.68 -14.18
N PHE A 23 -39.69 -5.46 -15.09
CA PHE A 23 -38.36 -6.06 -14.87
C PHE A 23 -37.38 -4.92 -14.75
N VAL A 24 -37.01 -4.60 -13.53
CA VAL A 24 -35.79 -3.84 -13.28
C VAL A 24 -34.65 -4.76 -13.73
N HIS A 25 -34.18 -4.55 -14.95
CA HIS A 25 -32.92 -5.12 -15.39
C HIS A 25 -31.84 -4.45 -14.54
N GLY A 26 -31.49 -5.07 -13.41
CA GLY A 26 -30.24 -4.81 -12.77
C GLY A 26 -29.18 -5.07 -13.82
N VAL A 27 -28.43 -4.03 -14.18
CA VAL A 27 -27.20 -4.18 -14.97
C VAL A 27 -26.31 -5.05 -14.11
N GLN A 28 -26.35 -6.37 -14.31
CA GLN A 28 -25.31 -7.26 -13.85
C GLN A 28 -24.08 -6.84 -14.65
N ALA A 29 -23.12 -6.21 -13.97
CA ALA A 29 -21.78 -6.04 -14.50
C ALA A 29 -21.34 -7.42 -15.00
N GLN A 30 -21.05 -7.52 -16.28
CA GLN A 30 -20.57 -8.75 -16.90
C GLN A 30 -19.27 -9.08 -16.20
N GLN A 31 -19.29 -10.13 -15.38
CA GLN A 31 -18.13 -10.55 -14.61
C GLN A 31 -17.05 -10.92 -15.62
N THR A 32 -16.05 -10.05 -15.78
CA THR A 32 -14.79 -10.42 -16.41
C THR A 32 -14.33 -11.67 -15.67
N GLY A 33 -13.82 -12.69 -16.34
CA GLY A 33 -13.43 -13.94 -15.68
C GLY A 33 -12.24 -13.79 -14.70
N LEU A 34 -11.96 -12.56 -14.25
CA LEU A 34 -10.96 -12.19 -13.25
C LEU A 34 -11.48 -12.49 -11.84
N ASP A 35 -10.72 -13.28 -11.11
CA ASP A 35 -10.94 -13.48 -9.67
C ASP A 35 -10.29 -12.34 -8.89
N TYR A 36 -11.06 -11.28 -8.65
CA TYR A 36 -10.64 -10.11 -7.87
C TYR A 36 -10.12 -10.48 -6.48
N GLN A 37 -10.72 -11.49 -5.86
CA GLN A 37 -10.35 -11.90 -4.50
C GLN A 37 -8.96 -12.54 -4.48
N SER A 38 -8.62 -13.36 -5.46
CA SER A 38 -7.27 -13.94 -5.59
C SER A 38 -6.19 -12.88 -5.84
N LEU A 39 -6.58 -11.73 -6.42
CA LEU A 39 -5.73 -10.58 -6.65
C LEU A 39 -5.70 -9.60 -5.47
N ASN A 40 -6.36 -9.95 -4.36
CA ASN A 40 -6.47 -9.10 -3.17
C ASN A 40 -7.17 -7.74 -3.46
N LEU A 41 -8.10 -7.73 -4.42
CA LEU A 41 -8.96 -6.60 -4.78
C LEU A 41 -10.38 -6.79 -4.22
N LEU A 42 -11.10 -5.70 -4.04
CA LEU A 42 -12.53 -5.76 -3.73
C LEU A 42 -13.31 -6.28 -4.94
N PRO A 43 -14.35 -7.13 -4.74
CA PRO A 43 -15.19 -7.57 -5.85
C PRO A 43 -15.75 -6.37 -6.62
N PHE A 44 -15.68 -6.39 -7.95
CA PHE A 44 -16.23 -5.30 -8.76
C PHE A 44 -17.75 -5.35 -8.77
N THR A 45 -18.39 -4.39 -8.09
CA THR A 45 -19.85 -4.32 -7.95
C THR A 45 -20.47 -3.11 -8.67
N GLY A 46 -19.65 -2.24 -9.25
CA GLY A 46 -20.11 -0.98 -9.84
C GLY A 46 -20.64 0.02 -8.79
N SER A 47 -20.28 -0.15 -7.51
CA SER A 47 -20.69 0.72 -6.40
C SER A 47 -19.51 0.99 -5.48
N LYS A 48 -19.50 2.17 -4.83
CA LYS A 48 -18.47 2.48 -3.81
C LYS A 48 -18.47 1.41 -2.73
N GLN A 49 -17.29 0.93 -2.38
CA GLN A 49 -17.05 0.00 -1.29
C GLN A 49 -15.93 0.54 -0.41
N LEU A 50 -16.06 0.36 0.89
CA LEU A 50 -15.01 0.67 1.87
C LEU A 50 -15.00 -0.43 2.92
N VAL A 51 -13.90 -1.15 3.00
CA VAL A 51 -13.69 -2.25 3.95
C VAL A 51 -12.52 -1.88 4.84
N LEU A 52 -12.76 -1.84 6.14
CA LEU A 52 -11.74 -1.65 7.16
C LEU A 52 -11.45 -2.98 7.81
N GLY A 53 -10.17 -3.33 7.92
CA GLY A 53 -9.74 -4.51 8.67
C GLY A 53 -10.13 -4.39 10.14
N GLU A 54 -10.38 -5.54 10.78
CA GLU A 54 -10.60 -5.55 12.23
C GLU A 54 -9.32 -5.13 12.96
N PHE A 55 -9.48 -4.58 14.15
CA PHE A 55 -8.33 -4.34 15.02
C PHE A 55 -7.65 -5.68 15.34
N ASP A 56 -6.34 -5.66 15.40
CA ASP A 56 -5.60 -6.81 15.89
C ASP A 56 -5.71 -6.96 17.43
N HIS A 57 -5.03 -7.96 17.98
CA HIS A 57 -5.07 -8.24 19.42
C HIS A 57 -4.54 -7.12 20.31
N LEU A 58 -3.78 -6.16 19.76
CA LEU A 58 -3.32 -4.96 20.46
C LEU A 58 -4.20 -3.74 20.20
N GLY A 59 -5.26 -3.87 19.43
CA GLY A 59 -6.15 -2.77 19.05
C GLY A 59 -5.56 -1.86 17.96
N ARG A 60 -4.57 -2.35 17.18
CA ARG A 60 -3.97 -1.61 16.06
C ARG A 60 -4.81 -1.79 14.80
N ALA A 61 -4.93 -0.76 13.98
CA ALA A 61 -5.56 -0.86 12.66
C ALA A 61 -4.74 -1.77 11.74
N THR A 62 -5.40 -2.60 10.93
CA THR A 62 -4.75 -3.63 10.11
C THR A 62 -4.79 -3.36 8.62
N SER A 63 -5.85 -2.72 8.11
CA SER A 63 -5.97 -2.33 6.71
C SER A 63 -7.15 -1.40 6.48
N ALA A 64 -7.09 -0.65 5.40
CA ALA A 64 -8.23 0.05 4.81
C ALA A 64 -8.21 -0.17 3.29
N HIS A 65 -9.35 -0.55 2.72
CA HIS A 65 -9.49 -0.90 1.32
C HIS A 65 -10.73 -0.22 0.75
N ILE A 66 -10.57 0.56 -0.29
CA ILE A 66 -11.66 1.30 -0.92
C ILE A 66 -11.69 1.05 -2.43
N GLN A 67 -12.90 0.97 -2.97
CA GLN A 67 -13.14 0.98 -4.40
C GLN A 67 -14.18 2.07 -4.70
N LEU A 68 -13.84 3.06 -5.54
CA LEU A 68 -14.67 4.23 -5.76
C LEU A 68 -14.44 4.85 -7.15
N GLN A 69 -15.38 5.69 -7.56
CA GLN A 69 -15.25 6.66 -8.67
C GLN A 69 -15.07 8.08 -8.12
N ASP A 70 -14.68 9.02 -8.97
CA ASP A 70 -14.57 10.45 -8.66
C ASP A 70 -15.85 11.03 -8.01
N LYS A 71 -17.02 10.69 -8.55
CA LYS A 71 -18.33 11.14 -8.00
C LYS A 71 -18.62 10.69 -6.57
N ASP A 72 -17.93 9.65 -6.09
CA ASP A 72 -18.11 9.03 -4.79
C ASP A 72 -17.25 9.67 -3.71
N GLU A 73 -16.40 10.61 -4.08
CA GLU A 73 -15.59 11.38 -3.14
C GLU A 73 -16.46 12.21 -2.18
N PRO A 74 -15.99 12.43 -0.94
CA PRO A 74 -16.77 13.16 0.05
C PRO A 74 -16.96 14.63 -0.35
N LYS A 75 -18.22 15.08 -0.36
CA LYS A 75 -18.57 16.50 -0.65
C LYS A 75 -18.45 17.41 0.56
N GLN A 76 -18.36 16.82 1.76
CA GLN A 76 -18.23 17.57 3.01
C GLN A 76 -16.78 17.86 3.32
N LYS A 77 -16.53 19.00 3.99
CA LYS A 77 -15.19 19.30 4.49
C LYS A 77 -14.86 18.38 5.66
N ARG A 78 -13.60 17.94 5.70
CA ARG A 78 -13.05 17.18 6.82
C ARG A 78 -13.20 17.97 8.12
N GLU A 79 -13.46 17.26 9.23
CA GLU A 79 -13.38 17.82 10.56
C GLU A 79 -12.01 18.46 10.81
N PRO A 80 -11.96 19.67 11.38
CA PRO A 80 -10.69 20.40 11.52
C PRO A 80 -9.73 19.72 12.52
N ARG A 81 -10.24 18.88 13.41
CA ARG A 81 -9.45 18.25 14.47
C ARG A 81 -9.83 16.78 14.65
N LEU A 82 -8.83 15.90 14.58
CA LEU A 82 -8.98 14.51 14.94
C LEU A 82 -8.83 14.33 16.46
N THR A 83 -9.67 13.51 17.06
CA THR A 83 -9.68 13.24 18.50
C THR A 83 -9.26 11.83 18.86
N TYR A 84 -9.45 10.86 17.97
CA TYR A 84 -9.03 9.48 18.19
C TYR A 84 -7.50 9.37 18.24
N ASN A 85 -6.98 8.69 19.25
CA ASN A 85 -5.57 8.37 19.39
C ASN A 85 -5.37 6.89 19.05
N PRO A 86 -4.73 6.56 17.92
CA PRO A 86 -4.41 5.17 17.60
C PRO A 86 -3.39 4.60 18.60
N VAL A 87 -3.34 3.28 18.71
CA VAL A 87 -2.38 2.58 19.58
C VAL A 87 -0.96 3.06 19.27
N GLY A 88 -0.15 3.24 20.31
CA GLY A 88 1.22 3.79 20.18
C GLY A 88 1.28 5.31 19.94
N TRP A 89 0.14 6.01 19.97
CA TRP A 89 0.10 7.44 19.74
C TRP A 89 0.80 8.22 20.88
N HIS A 90 1.91 8.82 20.53
CA HIS A 90 2.56 9.89 21.31
C HIS A 90 2.85 11.05 20.37
N ASN A 91 2.93 12.26 20.91
CA ASN A 91 3.25 13.39 20.06
C ASN A 91 4.39 14.22 20.60
N TYR A 92 5.40 14.41 19.77
CA TYR A 92 6.63 15.13 20.08
C TYR A 92 6.78 16.32 19.14
N LYS A 93 7.22 17.46 19.68
CA LYS A 93 7.70 18.56 18.85
C LYS A 93 9.20 18.49 18.73
N LEU A 94 9.69 18.15 17.54
CA LEU A 94 11.11 18.04 17.24
C LEU A 94 11.57 19.17 16.32
N SER A 95 12.85 19.54 16.46
CA SER A 95 13.46 20.52 15.59
C SER A 95 13.70 19.94 14.19
N TYR A 96 13.60 20.78 13.18
CA TYR A 96 13.90 20.43 11.79
C TYR A 96 14.52 21.62 11.05
N GLY A 97 15.31 21.30 10.02
CA GLY A 97 16.03 22.31 9.23
C GLY A 97 17.03 23.13 10.03
N ASN A 98 17.76 24.00 9.35
CA ASN A 98 18.90 24.73 9.93
C ASN A 98 18.51 25.89 10.85
N LYS A 99 17.23 26.24 10.93
CA LYS A 99 16.73 27.40 11.70
C LYS A 99 16.05 27.03 13.02
N GLY A 100 16.18 25.78 13.48
CA GLY A 100 15.61 25.33 14.76
C GLY A 100 14.07 25.39 14.83
N LYS A 101 13.39 25.42 13.70
CA LYS A 101 11.93 25.32 13.64
C LYS A 101 11.49 24.00 14.26
N LYS A 102 10.34 23.99 14.94
CA LYS A 102 9.77 22.78 15.56
C LYS A 102 8.46 22.41 14.92
N ALA A 103 8.26 21.11 14.69
CA ALA A 103 7.01 20.54 14.21
C ALA A 103 6.66 19.27 14.97
N TRP A 104 5.39 18.87 14.88
CA TRP A 104 4.94 17.60 15.42
C TRP A 104 5.49 16.44 14.60
N LEU A 105 6.07 15.46 15.29
CA LEU A 105 6.66 14.27 14.64
C LEU A 105 5.59 13.38 14.06
N PHE A 106 4.57 13.04 14.85
CA PHE A 106 3.52 12.12 14.44
C PHE A 106 2.23 12.84 14.07
N HIS A 107 1.60 12.33 13.04
CA HIS A 107 0.23 12.60 12.65
C HIS A 107 -0.66 11.39 13.00
N ARG A 108 -1.92 11.63 13.32
CA ARG A 108 -2.97 10.61 13.25
C ARG A 108 -3.22 10.36 11.77
N GLY A 109 -2.36 9.50 11.17
CA GLY A 109 -2.35 9.28 9.74
C GLY A 109 -3.52 8.39 9.33
N HIS A 110 -4.28 8.81 8.31
CA HIS A 110 -5.26 7.95 7.69
C HIS A 110 -4.54 6.89 6.86
N LEU A 111 -5.05 5.65 6.90
CA LEU A 111 -4.65 4.62 5.93
C LEU A 111 -5.19 5.01 4.55
N VAL A 112 -6.50 5.14 4.40
CA VAL A 112 -7.11 5.73 3.20
C VAL A 112 -7.52 7.16 3.52
N GLY A 113 -6.96 8.12 2.79
CA GLY A 113 -7.15 9.55 3.02
C GLY A 113 -8.61 9.97 3.02
N TYR A 114 -8.90 11.09 3.73
CA TYR A 114 -10.25 11.63 3.82
C TYR A 114 -10.87 11.94 2.46
N GLN A 115 -10.07 12.38 1.49
CA GLN A 115 -10.52 12.71 0.13
C GLN A 115 -11.20 11.53 -0.57
N PHE A 116 -10.86 10.30 -0.21
CA PHE A 116 -11.49 9.10 -0.75
C PHE A 116 -12.55 8.52 0.20
N SER A 117 -12.16 8.36 1.49
CA SER A 117 -12.98 7.64 2.46
C SER A 117 -14.13 8.47 3.04
N GLY A 118 -13.93 9.77 3.25
CA GLY A 118 -14.83 10.63 4.02
C GLY A 118 -14.77 10.39 5.54
N LEU A 119 -13.84 9.54 6.02
CA LEU A 119 -13.74 9.21 7.44
C LEU A 119 -12.74 10.14 8.13
N SER A 120 -13.20 10.87 9.16
CA SER A 120 -12.34 11.75 9.97
C SER A 120 -11.70 11.01 11.15
N ASN A 121 -12.51 10.46 12.05
CA ASN A 121 -12.09 9.89 13.34
C ASN A 121 -12.31 8.37 13.46
N GLU A 122 -12.33 7.64 12.34
CA GLU A 122 -12.49 6.20 12.35
C GLU A 122 -11.18 5.51 12.77
N GLY A 123 -11.21 4.85 13.93
CA GLY A 123 -10.02 4.24 14.53
C GLY A 123 -9.39 3.15 13.67
N LYS A 124 -10.20 2.36 12.95
CA LYS A 124 -9.72 1.31 12.05
C LYS A 124 -9.01 1.88 10.80
N ASN A 125 -9.11 3.19 10.58
CA ASN A 125 -8.46 3.90 9.48
C ASN A 125 -7.32 4.84 9.94
N LEU A 126 -6.94 4.78 11.23
CA LEU A 126 -5.95 5.69 11.79
C LEU A 126 -4.78 4.95 12.42
N VAL A 127 -3.56 5.35 12.08
CA VAL A 127 -2.31 4.84 12.64
C VAL A 127 -1.34 5.99 12.96
N PRO A 128 -0.39 5.82 13.88
CA PRO A 128 0.67 6.81 14.08
C PRO A 128 1.61 6.81 12.88
N LEU A 129 1.56 7.85 12.05
CA LEU A 129 2.51 8.08 10.97
C LEU A 129 3.36 9.30 11.26
N THR A 130 4.62 9.28 10.90
CA THR A 130 5.42 10.50 10.94
C THR A 130 4.86 11.54 9.97
N ALA A 131 5.06 12.82 10.25
CA ALA A 131 4.68 13.88 9.32
C ALA A 131 5.37 13.69 7.96
N TRP A 132 6.61 13.20 7.97
CA TRP A 132 7.36 12.88 6.76
C TRP A 132 6.65 11.84 5.90
N THR A 133 6.28 10.70 6.49
CA THR A 133 5.60 9.61 5.76
C THR A 133 4.15 9.96 5.42
N ASN A 134 3.44 10.68 6.29
CA ASN A 134 2.04 11.04 6.04
C ASN A 134 1.89 12.14 4.98
N SER A 135 2.67 13.22 5.09
CA SER A 135 2.46 14.44 4.29
C SER A 135 3.69 14.90 3.50
N GLY A 136 4.75 14.09 3.48
CA GLY A 136 5.96 14.35 2.69
C GLY A 136 6.85 15.45 3.26
N ASN A 137 6.56 16.00 4.44
CA ASN A 137 7.31 17.10 5.03
C ASN A 137 7.29 17.03 6.56
N TYR A 138 8.22 17.69 7.23
CA TYR A 138 8.22 17.84 8.68
C TYR A 138 7.08 18.74 9.18
N SER A 139 6.67 19.73 8.39
CA SER A 139 5.61 20.68 8.70
C SER A 139 4.90 21.11 7.41
N GLY A 140 3.58 21.10 7.45
CA GLY A 140 2.79 21.30 6.24
C GLY A 140 2.81 20.08 5.33
N THR A 141 2.72 20.30 4.03
CA THR A 141 2.61 19.26 3.01
C THR A 141 3.66 19.43 1.91
N ALA A 142 4.15 18.32 1.36
CA ALA A 142 4.98 18.27 0.15
C ALA A 142 4.56 17.06 -0.71
N ASP A 143 3.66 17.30 -1.64
CA ASP A 143 3.12 16.30 -2.57
C ASP A 143 4.11 15.92 -3.70
N SER A 144 5.27 16.55 -3.74
CA SER A 144 6.40 16.16 -4.62
C SER A 144 7.32 15.11 -4.00
N ASN A 145 7.20 14.83 -2.68
CA ASN A 145 8.03 13.87 -1.99
C ASN A 145 7.43 12.47 -2.06
N ASN A 146 8.01 11.59 -2.88
CA ASN A 146 7.57 10.20 -3.05
C ASN A 146 7.86 9.25 -1.87
N GLU A 147 8.46 9.76 -0.79
CA GLU A 147 8.59 9.05 0.50
C GLU A 147 7.33 9.25 1.38
N GLY A 148 6.41 10.13 0.97
CA GLY A 148 5.16 10.42 1.69
C GLY A 148 3.92 9.91 0.96
N MET A 149 2.93 9.47 1.74
CA MET A 149 1.64 8.99 1.21
C MET A 149 0.94 10.04 0.36
N LEU A 150 1.03 11.32 0.75
CA LEU A 150 0.37 12.43 0.05
C LEU A 150 0.78 12.51 -1.43
N TYR A 151 2.02 12.11 -1.79
CA TYR A 151 2.46 12.05 -3.18
C TYR A 151 1.54 11.15 -4.02
N TYR A 152 1.24 9.97 -3.51
CA TYR A 152 0.42 8.97 -4.18
C TYR A 152 -1.06 9.35 -4.16
N GLU A 153 -1.57 9.72 -3.00
CA GLU A 153 -2.98 10.09 -2.83
C GLU A 153 -3.39 11.26 -3.72
N LYS A 154 -2.54 12.30 -3.84
CA LYS A 154 -2.82 13.44 -4.73
C LYS A 154 -2.84 13.05 -6.20
N ARG A 155 -2.03 12.10 -6.61
CA ARG A 155 -2.00 11.62 -7.99
C ARG A 155 -3.13 10.65 -8.31
N LEU A 156 -3.53 9.81 -7.34
CA LEU A 156 -4.70 8.95 -7.45
C LEU A 156 -6.00 9.79 -7.54
N ASP A 157 -6.13 10.83 -6.71
CA ASP A 157 -7.20 11.83 -6.77
C ASP A 157 -7.27 12.50 -8.16
N SER A 158 -6.13 12.95 -8.67
CA SER A 158 -6.05 13.51 -10.02
C SER A 158 -6.37 12.50 -11.12
N TRP A 159 -5.99 11.24 -10.93
CA TRP A 159 -6.33 10.18 -11.87
C TRP A 159 -7.84 9.94 -11.91
N LEU A 160 -8.52 9.86 -10.75
CA LEU A 160 -9.98 9.75 -10.68
C LEU A 160 -10.66 10.93 -11.38
N ALA A 161 -10.25 12.16 -11.09
CA ALA A 161 -10.83 13.36 -11.70
C ALA A 161 -10.71 13.38 -13.23
N THR A 162 -9.63 12.80 -13.77
CA THR A 162 -9.43 12.70 -15.23
C THR A 162 -10.05 11.44 -15.86
N HIS A 163 -10.51 10.50 -15.05
CA HIS A 163 -11.15 9.25 -15.47
C HIS A 163 -12.50 9.05 -14.75
N PRO A 164 -13.47 9.96 -14.88
CA PRO A 164 -14.68 10.01 -14.02
C PRO A 164 -15.59 8.80 -14.14
N HIS A 165 -15.42 7.99 -15.18
CA HIS A 165 -16.21 6.77 -15.41
C HIS A 165 -15.49 5.49 -14.97
N TYR A 166 -14.23 5.60 -14.55
CA TYR A 166 -13.42 4.46 -14.09
C TYR A 166 -13.43 4.41 -12.56
N TRP A 167 -13.00 3.27 -12.04
CA TRP A 167 -12.92 3.00 -10.63
C TRP A 167 -11.46 2.94 -10.21
N LEU A 168 -11.19 3.38 -9.01
CA LEU A 168 -9.93 3.15 -8.31
C LEU A 168 -10.17 2.07 -7.26
N ASP A 169 -9.40 0.98 -7.29
CA ASP A 169 -9.24 0.08 -6.15
C ASP A 169 -7.96 0.46 -5.43
N TYR A 170 -8.06 0.86 -4.16
CA TYR A 170 -6.94 1.37 -3.37
C TYR A 170 -6.96 0.77 -1.97
N LYS A 171 -5.90 0.02 -1.64
CA LYS A 171 -5.70 -0.63 -0.35
C LYS A 171 -4.46 -0.11 0.33
N VAL A 172 -4.56 0.15 1.63
CA VAL A 172 -3.43 0.54 2.48
C VAL A 172 -3.33 -0.41 3.65
N THR A 173 -2.13 -0.97 3.83
CA THR A 173 -1.83 -1.94 4.90
C THR A 173 -0.66 -1.43 5.73
N PRO A 174 -0.83 -1.15 7.02
CA PRO A 174 0.27 -0.87 7.92
C PRO A 174 1.00 -2.17 8.26
N VAL A 175 2.32 -2.11 8.32
CA VAL A 175 3.18 -3.26 8.62
C VAL A 175 3.81 -3.07 9.99
N TYR A 176 3.51 -3.95 10.91
CA TYR A 176 4.09 -4.02 12.25
C TYR A 176 5.03 -5.22 12.35
N ILE A 177 6.04 -5.13 13.19
CA ILE A 177 6.88 -6.28 13.55
C ILE A 177 6.46 -6.74 14.96
N GLY A 178 5.89 -7.95 15.06
CA GLY A 178 5.41 -8.47 16.33
C GLY A 178 4.47 -7.49 17.05
N ASP A 179 4.75 -7.22 18.30
CA ASP A 179 3.94 -6.37 19.18
C ASP A 179 4.31 -4.87 19.14
N GLU A 180 5.02 -4.42 18.12
CA GLU A 180 5.33 -3.00 17.95
C GLU A 180 4.06 -2.15 17.84
N LEU A 181 4.02 -1.04 18.58
CA LEU A 181 2.82 -0.19 18.65
C LEU A 181 2.70 0.76 17.45
N ILE A 182 3.82 1.06 16.77
CA ILE A 182 3.86 1.92 15.59
C ILE A 182 4.21 1.07 14.36
N PRO A 183 3.50 1.21 13.24
CA PRO A 183 3.85 0.48 12.02
C PRO A 183 5.22 0.95 11.51
N ARG A 184 6.05 0.03 11.08
CA ARG A 184 7.34 0.34 10.45
C ARG A 184 7.19 0.85 9.04
N GLN A 185 6.16 0.36 8.35
CA GLN A 185 5.89 0.69 6.96
C GLN A 185 4.39 0.81 6.72
N VAL A 186 4.04 1.42 5.61
CA VAL A 186 2.72 1.31 5.00
C VAL A 186 2.88 0.82 3.57
N ILE A 187 2.08 -0.16 3.20
CA ILE A 187 2.01 -0.69 1.83
C ILE A 187 0.77 -0.11 1.17
N LEU A 188 0.97 0.55 0.05
CA LEU A 188 -0.08 1.08 -0.81
C LEU A 188 -0.22 0.13 -2.00
N GLN A 189 -1.43 -0.36 -2.26
CA GLN A 189 -1.75 -1.11 -3.48
C GLN A 189 -2.85 -0.39 -4.22
N TYR A 190 -2.72 -0.23 -5.53
CA TYR A 190 -3.73 0.43 -6.34
C TYR A 190 -3.76 -0.05 -7.77
N VAL A 191 -4.96 -0.01 -8.35
CA VAL A 191 -5.22 -0.30 -9.75
C VAL A 191 -6.47 0.45 -10.20
N GLY A 192 -6.54 0.84 -11.46
CA GLY A 192 -7.75 1.33 -12.09
C GLY A 192 -8.64 0.17 -12.55
N ILE A 193 -9.92 0.44 -12.70
CA ILE A 193 -10.89 -0.53 -13.24
C ILE A 193 -11.78 0.22 -14.23
N ASP A 194 -11.97 -0.31 -15.43
CA ASP A 194 -12.87 0.28 -16.41
C ASP A 194 -14.35 -0.06 -16.13
N GLN A 195 -15.23 0.36 -17.00
CA GLN A 195 -16.69 0.14 -16.86
C GLN A 195 -17.08 -1.33 -16.99
N GLU A 196 -16.28 -2.09 -17.71
CA GLU A 196 -16.47 -3.52 -17.97
C GLU A 196 -15.83 -4.39 -16.86
N GLY A 197 -15.06 -3.79 -15.95
CA GLY A 197 -14.36 -4.49 -14.87
C GLY A 197 -12.97 -4.97 -15.27
N ASN A 198 -12.37 -4.47 -16.36
CA ASN A 198 -10.98 -4.79 -16.68
C ASN A 198 -10.03 -3.93 -15.85
N LEU A 199 -8.88 -4.52 -15.46
CA LEU A 199 -7.87 -3.81 -14.70
C LEU A 199 -7.06 -2.87 -15.60
N LEU A 200 -6.80 -1.67 -15.09
CA LEU A 200 -6.06 -0.61 -15.76
C LEU A 200 -4.85 -0.22 -14.89
N ARG A 201 -3.66 -0.38 -15.42
CA ARG A 201 -2.46 0.10 -14.75
C ARG A 201 -2.50 1.61 -14.55
N ILE A 202 -2.27 2.06 -13.32
CA ILE A 202 -2.03 3.46 -12.98
C ILE A 202 -0.52 3.66 -12.78
N ASN A 203 0.06 4.63 -13.48
CA ASN A 203 1.48 4.99 -13.35
C ASN A 203 1.56 6.42 -12.78
N LEU A 204 2.05 6.55 -11.56
CA LEU A 204 2.19 7.84 -10.88
C LEU A 204 3.61 8.42 -11.01
N GLY A 205 4.53 7.69 -11.66
CA GLY A 205 5.89 8.13 -11.96
C GLY A 205 6.84 8.06 -10.76
N SER A 206 6.55 7.26 -9.76
CA SER A 206 7.44 7.04 -8.63
C SER A 206 8.41 5.87 -8.90
N PRO A 207 9.70 6.02 -8.58
CA PRO A 207 10.64 4.89 -8.65
C PRO A 207 10.36 3.79 -7.60
N LYS A 208 9.45 4.04 -6.66
CA LYS A 208 9.02 3.06 -5.64
C LYS A 208 7.87 2.16 -6.11
N GLU A 209 7.30 2.43 -7.29
CA GLU A 209 6.23 1.61 -7.86
C GLU A 209 6.78 0.26 -8.33
N SER A 210 6.20 -0.82 -7.81
CA SER A 210 6.35 -2.18 -8.31
C SER A 210 5.03 -2.63 -8.91
N VAL A 211 5.03 -3.11 -10.14
CA VAL A 211 3.80 -3.45 -10.88
C VAL A 211 3.83 -4.93 -11.20
N ASP A 212 2.74 -5.63 -10.89
CA ASP A 212 2.59 -7.05 -11.20
C ASP A 212 2.10 -7.31 -12.64
N ALA A 213 1.90 -8.58 -12.98
CA ALA A 213 1.43 -9.01 -14.30
C ALA A 213 0.00 -8.53 -14.63
N TYR A 214 -0.79 -8.16 -13.63
CA TYR A 214 -2.18 -7.69 -13.78
C TYR A 214 -2.27 -6.16 -13.80
N GLY A 215 -1.14 -5.46 -13.69
CA GLY A 215 -1.10 -4.00 -13.66
C GLY A 215 -1.38 -3.40 -12.27
N ILE A 216 -1.48 -4.25 -11.23
CA ILE A 216 -1.63 -3.78 -9.85
C ILE A 216 -0.30 -3.22 -9.38
N THR A 217 -0.32 -2.00 -8.91
CA THR A 217 0.87 -1.30 -8.42
C THR A 217 0.95 -1.41 -6.91
N THR A 218 2.14 -1.76 -6.41
CA THR A 218 2.47 -1.78 -4.98
C THR A 218 3.59 -0.79 -4.69
N VAL A 219 3.43 -0.04 -3.60
CA VAL A 219 4.42 0.90 -3.08
C VAL A 219 4.60 0.64 -1.59
N THR A 220 5.84 0.51 -1.13
CA THR A 220 6.17 0.39 0.29
C THR A 220 6.84 1.67 0.76
N LEU A 221 6.30 2.29 1.80
CA LEU A 221 6.82 3.50 2.43
C LEU A 221 7.25 3.20 3.86
N ASP A 222 8.49 3.53 4.19
CA ASP A 222 8.97 3.44 5.56
C ASP A 222 8.32 4.53 6.42
N ASN A 223 7.85 4.17 7.60
CA ASN A 223 7.31 5.12 8.57
C ASN A 223 8.43 5.68 9.44
N TYR A 224 9.16 6.65 8.92
CA TYR A 224 10.34 7.23 9.54
C TYR A 224 10.34 8.76 9.46
N SER A 225 11.31 9.37 10.13
CA SER A 225 11.60 10.79 9.96
C SER A 225 13.10 11.05 10.08
N LYS A 226 13.66 11.87 9.20
CA LYS A 226 15.11 12.15 9.18
C LYS A 226 15.62 12.84 10.46
N ASN A 227 14.72 13.49 11.20
CA ASN A 227 15.03 14.23 12.43
C ASN A 227 14.68 13.47 13.71
N ALA A 228 14.35 12.18 13.63
CA ALA A 228 13.96 11.37 14.77
C ALA A 228 14.45 9.93 14.65
N THR A 229 14.84 9.35 15.75
CA THR A 229 14.94 7.91 15.94
C THR A 229 13.67 7.43 16.64
N ILE A 230 12.96 6.51 16.02
CA ILE A 230 11.66 6.01 16.51
C ILE A 230 11.86 4.68 17.21
N ASP A 231 11.33 4.57 18.42
CA ASP A 231 11.11 3.31 19.11
C ASP A 231 9.71 2.79 18.75
N TYR A 232 9.67 1.88 17.81
CA TYR A 232 8.41 1.32 17.30
C TYR A 232 7.70 0.44 18.33
N VAL A 233 8.46 -0.16 19.27
CA VAL A 233 7.90 -1.03 20.31
C VAL A 233 7.04 -0.24 21.28
N HIS A 234 7.56 0.90 21.77
CA HIS A 234 6.88 1.71 22.78
C HIS A 234 6.13 2.92 22.20
N GLY A 235 6.25 3.20 20.90
CA GLY A 235 5.66 4.37 20.29
C GLY A 235 6.35 5.67 20.68
N THR A 236 7.59 5.62 21.15
CA THR A 236 8.37 6.80 21.58
C THR A 236 9.37 7.24 20.50
N ALA A 237 9.93 8.42 20.67
CA ALA A 237 10.93 8.94 19.74
C ALA A 237 11.91 9.90 20.42
N THR A 238 13.16 9.87 19.95
CA THR A 238 14.22 10.81 20.34
C THR A 238 14.66 11.63 19.13
N PRO A 239 15.10 12.89 19.32
CA PRO A 239 15.68 13.67 18.23
C PRO A 239 16.92 12.98 17.66
N SER A 240 16.98 12.81 16.33
CA SER A 240 18.23 12.50 15.66
C SER A 240 19.06 13.77 15.55
N LEU A 241 20.34 13.68 15.91
CA LEU A 241 21.30 14.72 15.57
C LEU A 241 21.43 14.70 14.04
N VAL A 242 20.79 15.63 13.35
CA VAL A 242 21.05 15.84 11.93
C VAL A 242 22.50 16.31 11.85
N PRO A 243 23.41 15.60 11.15
CA PRO A 243 24.73 16.13 10.90
C PRO A 243 24.52 17.44 10.13
N THR A 244 25.00 18.53 10.69
CA THR A 244 25.16 19.78 9.95
C THR A 244 26.10 19.41 8.81
N GLU A 245 25.66 19.46 7.55
CA GLU A 245 26.61 19.34 6.44
C GLU A 245 27.73 20.31 6.68
N PRO A 246 29.01 19.85 6.63
CA PRO A 246 30.10 20.77 6.80
C PRO A 246 30.01 21.83 5.71
N SER A 247 29.81 23.07 6.13
CA SER A 247 29.97 24.23 5.28
C SER A 247 31.29 24.04 4.52
N SER A 248 31.26 24.03 3.21
CA SER A 248 32.41 23.98 2.32
C SER A 248 33.36 25.12 2.68
N GLN A 249 34.24 24.90 3.62
CA GLN A 249 35.42 25.75 3.76
C GLN A 249 36.45 25.27 2.73
N VAL A 250 36.66 26.13 1.78
CA VAL A 250 37.73 26.09 0.80
C VAL A 250 39.06 25.91 1.57
N GLN A 251 39.69 24.75 1.43
CA GLN A 251 41.04 24.51 1.90
C GLN A 251 41.98 24.69 0.71
N PRO A 252 43.08 25.48 0.91
CA PRO A 252 44.04 25.73 -0.18
C PRO A 252 44.84 24.47 -0.50
N ALA A 253 45.13 24.30 -1.76
CA ALA A 253 45.93 23.25 -2.33
C ALA A 253 47.35 23.17 -1.73
N SER A 254 47.83 21.96 -1.47
CA SER A 254 49.24 21.63 -1.31
C SER A 254 49.68 20.57 -2.33
N PRO A 255 50.92 20.61 -2.79
CA PRO A 255 51.33 20.12 -4.10
C PRO A 255 51.68 18.62 -4.15
N PRO A 256 51.99 18.08 -5.35
CA PRO A 256 51.96 16.66 -5.63
C PRO A 256 53.27 15.94 -5.25
N VAL A 257 53.16 14.71 -4.79
CA VAL A 257 54.26 13.75 -4.76
C VAL A 257 54.00 12.67 -5.78
N GLU A 258 54.95 12.61 -6.70
CA GLU A 258 55.21 11.60 -7.71
C GLU A 258 55.61 10.28 -7.05
N THR A 259 55.16 9.13 -7.52
CA THR A 259 56.03 7.99 -7.81
C THR A 259 55.29 6.84 -8.50
N GLN A 260 55.99 6.27 -9.40
CA GLN A 260 55.77 5.36 -10.49
C GLN A 260 55.61 3.86 -10.14
N PRO A 261 55.52 2.94 -11.12
CA PRO A 261 54.50 1.88 -11.21
C PRO A 261 55.07 0.47 -10.96
N SER A 262 54.22 -0.50 -10.70
CA SER A 262 54.65 -1.92 -10.82
C SER A 262 53.52 -2.82 -11.29
N GLN A 263 53.71 -3.27 -12.53
CA GLN A 263 53.51 -4.60 -13.15
C GLN A 263 52.27 -5.43 -12.80
N ALA A 264 51.58 -5.74 -13.90
CA ALA A 264 50.64 -6.85 -14.07
C ALA A 264 51.36 -8.21 -14.09
N PRO A 265 50.62 -9.30 -13.88
CA PRO A 265 50.70 -10.45 -14.76
C PRO A 265 49.34 -10.94 -15.29
N GLN A 266 49.43 -11.35 -16.54
CA GLN A 266 48.45 -12.04 -17.38
C GLN A 266 48.53 -13.58 -17.22
N PRO A 267 47.82 -14.39 -18.02
CA PRO A 267 46.53 -15.00 -17.67
C PRO A 267 46.61 -16.54 -17.65
N SER A 268 45.58 -17.23 -17.21
CA SER A 268 45.44 -18.67 -17.45
C SER A 268 43.98 -19.10 -17.65
N GLN A 269 43.73 -19.46 -18.86
CA GLN A 269 42.98 -20.61 -19.40
C GLN A 269 41.47 -20.78 -19.11
N SER A 270 40.80 -20.73 -20.23
CA SER A 270 39.45 -21.15 -20.57
C SER A 270 39.11 -22.58 -20.14
N VAL A 271 37.86 -22.75 -19.64
CA VAL A 271 37.17 -24.04 -19.68
C VAL A 271 35.80 -23.82 -20.34
N GLU A 272 35.49 -24.69 -21.25
CA GLU A 272 34.40 -24.81 -22.21
C GLU A 272 33.00 -24.87 -21.57
N PRO A 273 31.93 -24.37 -22.23
CA PRO A 273 30.61 -24.28 -21.64
C PRO A 273 29.81 -25.59 -21.79
N ALA A 274 29.18 -25.99 -20.68
CA ALA A 274 28.16 -27.05 -20.67
C ALA A 274 26.83 -26.51 -21.17
N GLN A 275 26.11 -27.29 -21.96
CA GLN A 275 24.86 -27.01 -22.64
C GLN A 275 23.69 -26.71 -21.66
N PRO A 276 22.70 -25.90 -22.08
CA PRO A 276 21.56 -25.54 -21.24
C PRO A 276 20.55 -26.68 -21.15
N VAL A 277 20.19 -27.03 -19.92
CA VAL A 277 19.06 -27.89 -19.62
C VAL A 277 17.79 -27.05 -19.74
N GLN A 278 16.81 -27.49 -20.52
CA GLN A 278 15.52 -26.84 -20.73
C GLN A 278 14.71 -26.75 -19.43
N PRO A 279 13.95 -25.66 -19.20
CA PRO A 279 13.05 -25.56 -18.07
C PRO A 279 11.85 -26.49 -18.25
N VAL A 280 11.60 -27.31 -17.24
CA VAL A 280 10.36 -28.09 -17.11
C VAL A 280 9.30 -27.12 -16.58
N GLU A 281 8.19 -26.93 -17.30
CA GLU A 281 7.03 -26.15 -16.86
C GLU A 281 6.44 -26.73 -15.55
N PRO A 282 6.15 -25.90 -14.55
CA PRO A 282 5.46 -26.37 -13.34
C PRO A 282 3.96 -26.53 -13.60
N THR A 283 3.46 -27.68 -13.28
CA THR A 283 2.05 -28.08 -13.30
C THR A 283 1.21 -27.19 -12.38
N GLU A 284 0.03 -26.74 -12.84
CA GLU A 284 -0.87 -25.77 -12.24
C GLU A 284 -1.47 -26.12 -10.85
N LEU A 285 -1.04 -27.14 -10.16
CA LEU A 285 -1.67 -27.63 -8.92
C LEU A 285 -0.93 -27.28 -7.62
N SER A 286 0.06 -26.39 -7.63
CA SER A 286 0.89 -26.07 -6.45
C SER A 286 0.99 -24.56 -6.15
N ARG A 287 0.03 -23.73 -6.54
CA ARG A 287 -0.04 -22.34 -6.08
C ARG A 287 -0.82 -22.19 -4.76
N GLN A 288 -0.59 -23.08 -3.82
CA GLN A 288 -0.82 -22.81 -2.42
C GLN A 288 0.27 -21.81 -1.99
N LEU A 289 -0.15 -20.69 -1.40
CA LEU A 289 0.69 -19.58 -0.96
C LEU A 289 2.05 -20.06 -0.47
N ALA A 290 3.08 -19.85 -1.28
CA ALA A 290 4.44 -20.18 -0.86
C ALA A 290 4.76 -19.34 0.39
N PRO A 291 5.24 -19.95 1.49
CA PRO A 291 5.53 -19.23 2.70
C PRO A 291 6.53 -18.10 2.44
N VAL A 292 6.27 -16.97 3.08
CA VAL A 292 7.13 -15.81 3.03
C VAL A 292 8.31 -16.04 3.98
N VAL A 293 9.52 -15.73 3.53
CA VAL A 293 10.75 -15.90 4.30
C VAL A 293 11.59 -14.61 4.31
N TYR A 294 12.49 -14.51 5.26
CA TYR A 294 13.33 -13.34 5.52
C TYR A 294 14.80 -13.68 5.38
N VAL A 295 15.53 -12.89 4.59
CA VAL A 295 16.95 -13.10 4.29
C VAL A 295 17.74 -11.84 4.67
N ALA A 296 18.73 -11.99 5.56
CA ALA A 296 19.58 -10.89 6.00
C ALA A 296 20.55 -10.39 4.92
N ARG A 297 21.29 -9.29 5.21
CA ARG A 297 22.36 -8.73 4.39
C ARG A 297 21.90 -8.34 2.98
N ASN A 298 20.77 -7.62 2.88
CA ASN A 298 20.15 -7.26 1.60
C ASN A 298 19.87 -8.50 0.71
N GLY A 299 19.42 -9.59 1.32
CA GLY A 299 19.14 -10.83 0.61
C GLY A 299 20.36 -11.69 0.29
N SER A 300 21.58 -11.33 0.72
CA SER A 300 22.82 -12.07 0.39
C SER A 300 23.19 -13.15 1.42
N ALA A 301 22.46 -13.28 2.53
CA ALA A 301 22.72 -14.37 3.48
C ALA A 301 22.37 -15.73 2.88
N ASP A 302 23.14 -16.77 3.24
CA ASP A 302 22.95 -18.15 2.73
C ASP A 302 21.77 -18.87 3.41
N VAL A 303 21.17 -18.24 4.42
CA VAL A 303 20.06 -18.80 5.17
C VAL A 303 18.90 -17.83 5.22
N TYR A 304 17.68 -18.39 5.31
CA TYR A 304 16.44 -17.66 5.52
C TYR A 304 15.75 -18.10 6.83
N TRP A 305 14.84 -17.25 7.30
CA TRP A 305 13.99 -17.46 8.47
C TRP A 305 12.52 -17.29 8.08
N TYR A 306 11.63 -18.05 8.69
CA TYR A 306 10.19 -17.85 8.52
C TYR A 306 9.65 -16.70 9.37
N SER A 307 10.36 -16.34 10.47
CA SER A 307 10.01 -15.22 11.33
C SER A 307 11.22 -14.30 11.55
N LEU A 308 10.96 -12.99 11.59
CA LEU A 308 11.96 -11.99 11.98
C LEU A 308 12.38 -12.15 13.45
N ASP A 309 11.45 -12.64 14.32
CA ASP A 309 11.69 -12.81 15.74
C ASP A 309 12.73 -13.90 16.04
N ASN A 310 12.86 -14.87 15.13
CA ASN A 310 13.83 -15.96 15.23
C ASN A 310 15.22 -15.58 14.69
N MET A 311 15.34 -14.40 14.08
CA MET A 311 16.64 -13.92 13.62
C MET A 311 17.53 -13.51 14.80
N PRO A 312 18.86 -13.67 14.68
CA PRO A 312 19.78 -13.25 15.72
C PRO A 312 19.60 -11.77 16.12
N ARG A 313 19.62 -11.48 17.42
CA ARG A 313 19.41 -10.11 17.96
C ARG A 313 20.38 -9.05 17.40
N ASN A 314 21.55 -9.46 16.90
CA ASN A 314 22.52 -8.60 16.26
C ASN A 314 22.31 -8.47 14.74
N THR A 315 21.19 -8.95 14.21
CA THR A 315 20.82 -8.79 12.80
C THR A 315 20.54 -7.31 12.50
N ASN A 316 21.14 -6.80 11.43
CA ASN A 316 20.74 -5.50 10.91
C ASN A 316 19.43 -5.64 10.12
N PHE A 317 18.32 -5.40 10.79
CA PHE A 317 16.97 -5.58 10.23
C PHE A 317 16.68 -4.64 9.06
N SER A 318 17.35 -3.49 8.96
CA SER A 318 17.21 -2.60 7.79
C SER A 318 17.80 -3.20 6.50
N LYS A 319 18.52 -4.31 6.62
CA LYS A 319 19.13 -5.08 5.53
C LYS A 319 18.51 -6.48 5.39
N VAL A 320 17.34 -6.69 5.93
CA VAL A 320 16.57 -7.93 5.74
C VAL A 320 15.65 -7.75 4.53
N VAL A 321 15.66 -8.71 3.63
CA VAL A 321 14.79 -8.77 2.45
C VAL A 321 13.76 -9.87 2.64
N GLN A 322 12.52 -9.57 2.34
CA GLN A 322 11.42 -10.52 2.31
C GLN A 322 11.29 -11.09 0.89
N MET A 323 11.09 -12.40 0.77
CA MET A 323 10.86 -13.08 -0.50
C MET A 323 10.02 -14.34 -0.28
N SER A 324 9.53 -14.99 -1.34
CA SER A 324 8.92 -16.31 -1.21
C SER A 324 9.99 -17.37 -0.88
N GLU A 325 9.61 -18.45 -0.19
CA GLU A 325 10.52 -19.55 0.08
C GLU A 325 11.06 -20.17 -1.21
N GLU A 326 10.21 -20.32 -2.23
CA GLU A 326 10.61 -20.80 -3.54
C GLU A 326 11.71 -19.94 -4.17
N GLN A 327 11.56 -18.60 -4.07
CA GLN A 327 12.57 -17.65 -4.53
C GLN A 327 13.86 -17.76 -3.71
N ALA A 328 13.78 -17.94 -2.41
CA ALA A 328 14.95 -18.15 -1.56
C ALA A 328 15.67 -19.44 -1.93
N LEU A 329 14.96 -20.53 -2.14
CA LEU A 329 15.51 -21.83 -2.56
C LEU A 329 16.14 -21.75 -3.95
N SER A 330 15.51 -21.06 -4.91
CA SER A 330 16.07 -20.86 -6.26
C SER A 330 17.38 -20.07 -6.24
N LEU A 331 17.57 -19.21 -5.23
CA LEU A 331 18.81 -18.48 -4.97
C LEU A 331 19.82 -19.29 -4.15
N GLY A 332 19.61 -20.59 -3.95
CA GLY A 332 20.49 -21.48 -3.23
C GLY A 332 20.51 -21.28 -1.71
N LYS A 333 19.48 -20.60 -1.15
CA LYS A 333 19.39 -20.36 0.29
C LYS A 333 18.74 -21.55 0.97
N ARG A 334 19.07 -21.74 2.25
CA ARG A 334 18.52 -22.82 3.08
C ARG A 334 17.84 -22.27 4.33
N HIS A 335 16.86 -23.00 4.83
CA HIS A 335 16.27 -22.69 6.11
C HIS A 335 17.32 -22.75 7.24
N THR A 336 17.25 -21.82 8.18
CA THR A 336 18.15 -21.81 9.34
C THR A 336 17.86 -23.01 10.26
N SER A 337 18.89 -23.64 10.79
CA SER A 337 18.74 -24.69 11.82
C SER A 337 18.48 -24.15 13.22
N LYS A 338 18.30 -22.84 13.38
CA LYS A 338 18.13 -22.15 14.68
C LYS A 338 16.71 -21.63 14.90
N GLU A 339 15.78 -21.99 14.04
CA GLU A 339 14.35 -21.64 14.15
C GLU A 339 13.54 -22.83 14.63
#